data_9675230441f0fb04f019f5d87701b296
#
_entry.id   9675230441f0fb04f019f5d87701b296
#
_cell.length_a   1.000
_cell.length_b   1.000
_cell.length_c   1.000
_cell.angle_alpha   90.00
_cell.angle_beta   90.00
_cell.angle_gamma   90.00
#
_symmetry.space_group_name_H-M   'P 1'
#
loop_
_entity.id
_entity.type
_entity.pdbx_description
1 polymer ?
#
loop_
_entity_poly.entity_id
_entity_poly.type
_entity_poly.pdbx_seq_one_letter_code
_entity_poly.pdbx_strand_id
1 'polypeptide(L)'
;MKKRRNSKRVHHQRKETFLTKLANGLITICLTAGMLWGLQTYSASTSLKFSQVSDVHFLENGSNTTFKMIGESPRLLDDAVSQLNEYNDLDFVMFTGDLIDKPFEKELRAVLPHLEKLNAPWYFAFGNHDRCIGGYLTTQVYMDMLKQANKNYTFKKAYYSFEPKKNYRVIVLDDIITDRLTSNGYIDETQLKWLKNELDKSKNDTVLIFMHVPIIEPFASPNHKLKNATQVMSLIESYKNPIGVFQGHYHATKVVQHDNVLYVATPALVSYPNAFRIVNVTNYKDKTVFDLKWVETREKTVQKMAKLLVFSGAVYAGEPKDQSGTYEIKK
;
A
#
# COMPACT_ATOMS: atom_id res chain seq x y z
N MET A 1 22.01 -41.38 73.95
CA MET A 1 22.34 -41.24 72.50
C MET A 1 21.16 -40.91 71.58
N LYS A 2 19.88 -41.04 71.94
CA LYS A 2 18.71 -40.69 71.04
C LYS A 2 18.45 -39.19 70.84
N LYS A 3 18.71 -38.33 71.81
CA LYS A 3 18.41 -36.91 71.70
C LYS A 3 19.33 -36.19 70.71
N ARG A 4 20.59 -36.52 70.53
CA ARG A 4 21.54 -35.91 69.61
C ARG A 4 21.26 -36.22 68.08
N ARG A 5 20.69 -37.43 67.83
CA ARG A 5 20.34 -37.79 66.45
C ARG A 5 19.12 -37.06 65.94
N ASN A 6 18.10 -36.77 66.78
CA ASN A 6 16.91 -36.02 66.38
C ASN A 6 17.22 -34.57 66.11
N SER A 7 18.13 -33.92 66.86
CA SER A 7 18.52 -32.54 66.64
C SER A 7 19.23 -32.33 65.27
N LYS A 8 20.09 -33.26 64.92
CA LYS A 8 20.77 -33.20 63.58
C LYS A 8 19.78 -33.41 62.42
N ARG A 9 18.80 -34.29 62.55
CA ARG A 9 17.80 -34.60 61.56
C ARG A 9 16.84 -33.43 61.33
N VAL A 10 16.41 -32.75 62.41
CA VAL A 10 15.54 -31.57 62.37
C VAL A 10 16.29 -30.37 61.77
N HIS A 11 17.60 -30.24 62.09
CA HIS A 11 18.41 -29.15 61.52
C HIS A 11 18.69 -29.37 60.04
N HIS A 12 18.85 -30.58 59.56
CA HIS A 12 19.00 -30.93 58.14
C HIS A 12 17.70 -30.72 57.37
N GLN A 13 16.56 -31.13 57.89
CA GLN A 13 15.26 -30.85 57.29
C GLN A 13 14.91 -29.31 57.25
N ARG A 14 15.34 -28.53 58.23
CA ARG A 14 15.16 -27.07 58.21
C ARG A 14 16.05 -26.40 57.19
N LYS A 15 17.26 -26.90 56.91
CA LYS A 15 18.15 -26.39 55.87
C LYS A 15 17.60 -26.76 54.47
N GLU A 16 17.11 -27.98 54.26
CA GLU A 16 16.50 -28.38 52.99
C GLU A 16 15.24 -27.56 52.66
N THR A 17 14.34 -27.33 53.62
CA THR A 17 13.14 -26.50 53.39
C THR A 17 13.49 -25.03 53.14
N PHE A 18 14.54 -24.49 53.74
CA PHE A 18 15.01 -23.13 53.50
C PHE A 18 15.61 -23.02 52.12
N LEU A 19 16.47 -23.96 51.70
CA LEU A 19 17.08 -23.99 50.37
C LEU A 19 16.03 -24.18 49.27
N THR A 20 15.02 -25.03 49.50
CA THR A 20 13.93 -25.23 48.54
C THR A 20 13.05 -23.96 48.38
N LYS A 21 12.78 -23.28 49.48
CA LYS A 21 12.07 -21.96 49.44
C LYS A 21 12.89 -20.87 48.74
N LEU A 22 14.19 -20.85 48.93
CA LEU A 22 15.10 -19.90 48.26
C LEU A 22 15.18 -20.18 46.77
N ALA A 23 15.30 -21.47 46.40
CA ALA A 23 15.31 -21.88 44.98
C ALA A 23 13.98 -21.55 44.28
N ASN A 24 12.84 -21.86 44.93
CA ASN A 24 11.52 -21.50 44.39
C ASN A 24 11.32 -19.98 44.27
N GLY A 25 11.82 -19.18 45.23
CA GLY A 25 11.81 -17.72 45.17
C GLY A 25 12.64 -17.20 44.02
N LEU A 26 13.85 -17.71 43.80
CA LEU A 26 14.71 -17.35 42.67
C LEU A 26 14.10 -17.73 41.30
N ILE A 27 13.50 -18.95 41.21
CA ILE A 27 12.80 -19.37 40.00
C ILE A 27 11.62 -18.44 39.70
N THR A 28 10.84 -18.06 40.72
CA THR A 28 9.69 -17.15 40.57
C THR A 28 10.17 -15.75 40.11
N ILE A 29 11.27 -15.22 40.69
CA ILE A 29 11.86 -13.95 40.30
C ILE A 29 12.39 -14.01 38.86
N CYS A 30 13.04 -15.11 38.46
CA CYS A 30 13.52 -15.29 37.09
C CYS A 30 12.38 -15.41 36.08
N LEU A 31 11.29 -16.11 36.44
CA LEU A 31 10.10 -16.23 35.60
C LEU A 31 9.36 -14.90 35.46
N THR A 32 9.20 -14.14 36.55
CA THR A 32 8.56 -12.82 36.52
C THR A 32 9.44 -11.79 35.80
N ALA A 33 10.74 -11.79 36.00
CA ALA A 33 11.68 -10.97 35.25
C ALA A 33 11.70 -11.33 33.76
N GLY A 34 11.68 -12.62 33.44
CA GLY A 34 11.57 -13.11 32.06
C GLY A 34 10.24 -12.73 31.39
N MET A 35 9.12 -12.79 32.14
CA MET A 35 7.82 -12.31 31.65
C MET A 35 7.79 -10.80 31.46
N LEU A 36 8.32 -10.03 32.43
CA LEU A 36 8.43 -8.57 32.33
C LEU A 36 9.37 -8.15 31.19
N TRP A 37 10.46 -8.88 30.98
CA TRP A 37 11.38 -8.64 29.84
C TRP A 37 10.73 -9.04 28.52
N GLY A 38 10.02 -10.16 28.46
CA GLY A 38 9.20 -10.56 27.32
C GLY A 38 8.08 -9.56 27.01
N LEU A 39 7.45 -8.95 28.02
CA LEU A 39 6.45 -7.89 27.88
C LEU A 39 7.08 -6.54 27.47
N GLN A 40 8.30 -6.24 27.91
CA GLN A 40 9.04 -5.02 27.46
C GLN A 40 9.58 -5.15 26.05
N THR A 41 9.87 -6.35 25.56
CA THR A 41 10.27 -6.60 24.15
C THR A 41 9.06 -6.68 23.22
N TYR A 42 7.87 -6.91 23.72
CA TYR A 42 6.61 -6.70 23.00
C TYR A 42 6.31 -5.18 22.98
N SER A 43 7.21 -4.40 22.40
CA SER A 43 6.95 -3.01 22.04
C SER A 43 5.72 -3.02 21.16
N ALA A 44 4.67 -2.31 21.59
CA ALA A 44 3.40 -2.27 20.89
C ALA A 44 3.65 -1.88 19.43
N SER A 45 3.69 -2.88 18.55
CA SER A 45 3.77 -2.66 17.11
C SER A 45 2.48 -1.99 16.67
N THR A 46 2.58 -0.97 15.84
CA THR A 46 1.42 -0.39 15.18
C THR A 46 1.36 -0.93 13.75
N SER A 47 0.20 -1.33 13.29
CA SER A 47 0.02 -1.79 11.92
C SER A 47 -1.02 -0.98 11.19
N LEU A 48 -0.81 -0.82 9.90
CA LEU A 48 -1.72 -0.21 8.95
C LEU A 48 -1.93 -1.21 7.80
N LYS A 49 -3.18 -1.50 7.46
CA LYS A 49 -3.52 -2.38 6.35
C LYS A 49 -4.34 -1.64 5.31
N PHE A 50 -3.89 -1.66 4.07
CA PHE A 50 -4.60 -1.04 2.96
C PHE A 50 -4.60 -1.92 1.71
N SER A 51 -5.47 -1.58 0.77
CA SER A 51 -5.41 -2.13 -0.58
C SER A 51 -4.93 -1.08 -1.57
N GLN A 52 -4.15 -1.51 -2.56
CA GLN A 52 -3.84 -0.73 -3.75
C GLN A 52 -4.50 -1.40 -4.97
N VAL A 53 -5.39 -0.66 -5.62
CA VAL A 53 -6.01 -1.01 -6.89
C VAL A 53 -5.56 0.01 -7.93
N SER A 54 -5.14 -0.42 -9.12
CA SER A 54 -4.64 0.48 -10.15
C SER A 54 -5.23 0.14 -11.52
N ASP A 55 -5.32 1.15 -12.37
CA ASP A 55 -5.61 0.99 -13.79
C ASP A 55 -6.88 0.14 -14.03
N VAL A 56 -7.99 0.62 -13.49
CA VAL A 56 -9.31 0.00 -13.63
C VAL A 56 -9.85 0.19 -15.05
N HIS A 57 -9.59 1.36 -15.66
CA HIS A 57 -10.08 1.75 -16.98
C HIS A 57 -11.55 1.43 -17.18
N PHE A 58 -12.36 1.83 -16.20
CA PHE A 58 -13.78 1.59 -16.24
C PHE A 58 -14.41 2.26 -17.46
N LEU A 59 -15.17 1.48 -18.22
CA LEU A 59 -15.96 1.99 -19.34
C LEU A 59 -17.18 1.10 -19.53
N GLU A 60 -18.37 1.67 -19.26
CA GLU A 60 -19.63 0.99 -19.57
C GLU A 60 -19.73 0.73 -21.07
N ASN A 61 -20.07 -0.50 -21.42
CA ASN A 61 -20.19 -0.93 -22.82
C ASN A 61 -18.92 -0.71 -23.66
N GLY A 62 -17.74 -0.77 -23.02
CA GLY A 62 -16.46 -0.74 -23.68
C GLY A 62 -16.19 -2.00 -24.50
N SER A 63 -15.22 -1.93 -25.41
CA SER A 63 -14.74 -3.08 -26.17
C SER A 63 -13.34 -3.46 -25.70
N ASN A 64 -13.08 -4.76 -25.59
CA ASN A 64 -11.74 -5.26 -25.27
C ASN A 64 -10.75 -4.90 -26.38
N THR A 65 -9.54 -4.57 -25.98
CA THR A 65 -8.40 -4.39 -26.88
C THR A 65 -7.48 -5.61 -26.78
N THR A 66 -6.39 -5.61 -27.54
CA THR A 66 -5.34 -6.64 -27.42
C THR A 66 -4.59 -6.60 -26.08
N PHE A 67 -4.76 -5.55 -25.30
CA PHE A 67 -4.01 -5.34 -24.06
C PHE A 67 -4.93 -5.11 -22.84
N LYS A 68 -6.02 -4.37 -23.01
CA LYS A 68 -6.97 -4.04 -21.93
C LYS A 68 -8.31 -4.74 -22.13
N MET A 69 -8.80 -5.39 -21.09
CA MET A 69 -10.12 -6.01 -21.03
C MET A 69 -11.20 -4.97 -20.66
N ILE A 70 -11.29 -3.89 -21.44
CA ILE A 70 -12.14 -2.73 -21.13
C ILE A 70 -13.62 -3.13 -21.05
N GLY A 71 -14.08 -4.00 -21.92
CA GLY A 71 -15.47 -4.51 -21.90
C GLY A 71 -15.81 -5.30 -20.64
N GLU A 72 -14.80 -5.78 -19.92
CA GLU A 72 -14.93 -6.52 -18.67
C GLU A 72 -14.64 -5.65 -17.43
N SER A 73 -14.27 -4.37 -17.61
CA SER A 73 -13.82 -3.52 -16.51
C SER A 73 -14.88 -3.33 -15.41
N PRO A 74 -16.21 -3.22 -15.68
CA PRO A 74 -17.21 -3.17 -14.62
C PRO A 74 -17.24 -4.45 -13.77
N ARG A 75 -17.13 -5.61 -14.43
CA ARG A 75 -17.17 -6.92 -13.78
C ARG A 75 -15.89 -7.19 -12.97
N LEU A 76 -14.73 -6.80 -13.50
CA LEU A 76 -13.45 -6.88 -12.78
C LEU A 76 -13.45 -5.99 -11.54
N LEU A 77 -14.02 -4.79 -11.63
CA LEU A 77 -14.13 -3.87 -10.50
C LEU A 77 -15.11 -4.41 -9.44
N ASP A 78 -16.29 -4.91 -9.84
CA ASP A 78 -17.26 -5.50 -8.91
C ASP A 78 -16.66 -6.71 -8.16
N ASP A 79 -15.90 -7.56 -8.84
CA ASP A 79 -15.20 -8.67 -8.20
C ASP A 79 -14.12 -8.18 -7.22
N ALA A 80 -13.32 -7.19 -7.61
CA ALA A 80 -12.31 -6.60 -6.72
C ALA A 80 -12.96 -5.99 -5.47
N VAL A 81 -14.04 -5.20 -5.62
CA VAL A 81 -14.80 -4.62 -4.50
C VAL A 81 -15.38 -5.71 -3.60
N SER A 82 -15.94 -6.77 -4.19
CA SER A 82 -16.45 -7.92 -3.42
C SER A 82 -15.35 -8.57 -2.59
N GLN A 83 -14.17 -8.82 -3.18
CA GLN A 83 -13.04 -9.40 -2.47
C GLN A 83 -12.49 -8.47 -1.38
N LEU A 84 -12.44 -7.16 -1.64
CA LEU A 84 -11.98 -6.16 -0.66
C LEU A 84 -12.92 -6.10 0.55
N ASN A 85 -14.22 -6.25 0.35
CA ASN A 85 -15.20 -6.27 1.41
C ASN A 85 -15.15 -7.53 2.31
N GLU A 86 -14.43 -8.57 1.90
CA GLU A 86 -14.12 -9.73 2.76
C GLU A 86 -13.06 -9.42 3.83
N TYR A 87 -12.28 -8.33 3.64
CA TYR A 87 -11.31 -7.85 4.62
C TYR A 87 -11.98 -6.84 5.57
N ASN A 88 -12.28 -7.27 6.80
CA ASN A 88 -12.91 -6.41 7.81
C ASN A 88 -11.94 -5.44 8.50
N ASP A 89 -10.65 -5.52 8.17
CA ASP A 89 -9.55 -4.82 8.85
C ASP A 89 -8.75 -3.91 7.92
N LEU A 90 -9.28 -3.56 6.75
CA LEU A 90 -8.69 -2.55 5.89
C LEU A 90 -8.89 -1.15 6.48
N ASP A 91 -7.79 -0.44 6.70
CA ASP A 91 -7.82 0.97 7.11
C ASP A 91 -8.30 1.86 5.95
N PHE A 92 -7.93 1.51 4.69
CA PHE A 92 -8.42 2.17 3.48
C PHE A 92 -8.12 1.37 2.19
N VAL A 93 -8.74 1.80 1.08
CA VAL A 93 -8.43 1.39 -0.30
C VAL A 93 -7.90 2.61 -1.05
N MET A 94 -6.78 2.45 -1.76
CA MET A 94 -6.19 3.49 -2.61
C MET A 94 -6.27 3.08 -4.08
N PHE A 95 -6.93 3.89 -4.89
CA PHE A 95 -6.91 3.79 -6.34
C PHE A 95 -5.77 4.64 -6.88
N THR A 96 -4.81 4.01 -7.56
CA THR A 96 -3.60 4.69 -8.06
C THR A 96 -3.68 5.05 -9.53
N GLY A 97 -4.78 5.70 -9.90
CA GLY A 97 -5.00 6.30 -11.21
C GLY A 97 -5.64 5.39 -12.25
N ASP A 98 -6.01 6.01 -13.36
CA ASP A 98 -6.72 5.41 -14.49
C ASP A 98 -7.97 4.63 -14.04
N LEU A 99 -8.79 5.31 -13.22
CA LEU A 99 -10.06 4.76 -12.75
C LEU A 99 -11.04 4.60 -13.91
N ILE A 100 -11.11 5.59 -14.79
CA ILE A 100 -11.93 5.58 -16.01
C ILE A 100 -11.05 5.51 -17.25
N ASP A 101 -11.55 4.90 -18.34
CA ASP A 101 -10.78 4.78 -19.59
C ASP A 101 -10.83 6.06 -20.42
N LYS A 102 -11.90 6.84 -20.31
CA LYS A 102 -12.09 8.11 -21.02
C LYS A 102 -12.51 9.21 -20.04
N PRO A 103 -11.93 10.42 -20.14
CA PRO A 103 -12.17 11.52 -19.21
C PRO A 103 -13.51 12.23 -19.47
N PHE A 104 -14.60 11.50 -19.37
CA PHE A 104 -15.96 12.01 -19.49
C PHE A 104 -16.72 11.88 -18.19
N GLU A 105 -17.53 12.89 -17.87
CA GLU A 105 -18.36 12.91 -16.67
C GLU A 105 -19.29 11.68 -16.55
N LYS A 106 -19.84 11.23 -17.68
CA LYS A 106 -20.70 10.04 -17.72
C LYS A 106 -19.98 8.76 -17.25
N GLU A 107 -18.69 8.60 -17.59
CA GLU A 107 -17.92 7.44 -17.18
C GLU A 107 -17.60 7.50 -15.68
N LEU A 108 -17.27 8.69 -15.18
CA LEU A 108 -17.09 8.88 -13.74
C LEU A 108 -18.39 8.64 -12.97
N ARG A 109 -19.53 9.15 -13.46
CA ARG A 109 -20.85 8.85 -12.85
C ARG A 109 -21.16 7.36 -12.83
N ALA A 110 -20.77 6.63 -13.87
CA ALA A 110 -21.03 5.21 -13.97
C ALA A 110 -20.18 4.37 -13.00
N VAL A 111 -18.91 4.75 -12.76
CA VAL A 111 -18.01 3.99 -11.88
C VAL A 111 -18.27 4.24 -10.38
N LEU A 112 -18.67 5.46 -10.00
CA LEU A 112 -18.80 5.84 -8.58
C LEU A 112 -19.72 4.90 -7.77
N PRO A 113 -20.91 4.45 -8.26
CA PRO A 113 -21.75 3.50 -7.53
C PRO A 113 -21.08 2.15 -7.23
N HIS A 114 -20.07 1.74 -8.02
CA HIS A 114 -19.29 0.54 -7.74
C HIS A 114 -18.35 0.77 -6.53
N LEU A 115 -17.73 1.95 -6.44
CA LEU A 115 -16.86 2.31 -5.33
C LEU A 115 -17.61 2.57 -4.02
N GLU A 116 -18.83 3.08 -4.09
CA GLU A 116 -19.70 3.29 -2.93
C GLU A 116 -20.07 1.99 -2.20
N LYS A 117 -19.92 0.83 -2.87
CA LYS A 117 -20.11 -0.50 -2.26
C LYS A 117 -18.95 -0.90 -1.33
N LEU A 118 -17.82 -0.18 -1.34
CA LEU A 118 -16.68 -0.48 -0.46
C LEU A 118 -17.02 -0.21 1.01
N ASN A 119 -16.74 -1.17 1.89
CA ASN A 119 -16.89 -1.02 3.33
C ASN A 119 -15.80 -0.13 3.93
N ALA A 120 -14.58 -0.22 3.41
CA ALA A 120 -13.45 0.59 3.86
C ALA A 120 -13.46 1.99 3.21
N PRO A 121 -12.96 3.03 3.88
CA PRO A 121 -12.70 4.33 3.25
C PRO A 121 -11.84 4.16 2.01
N TRP A 122 -12.12 4.92 0.95
CA TRP A 122 -11.31 4.87 -0.26
C TRP A 122 -10.81 6.25 -0.66
N TYR A 123 -9.64 6.26 -1.31
CA TYR A 123 -8.94 7.47 -1.77
C TYR A 123 -8.43 7.26 -3.19
N PHE A 124 -7.97 8.32 -3.82
CA PHE A 124 -7.70 8.33 -5.25
C PHE A 124 -6.50 9.21 -5.61
N ALA A 125 -5.58 8.69 -6.41
CA ALA A 125 -4.58 9.46 -7.15
C ALA A 125 -4.99 9.50 -8.63
N PHE A 126 -4.78 10.63 -9.30
CA PHE A 126 -5.12 10.77 -10.71
C PHE A 126 -4.18 9.98 -11.63
N GLY A 127 -4.76 9.36 -12.68
CA GLY A 127 -4.04 8.80 -13.81
C GLY A 127 -4.25 9.62 -15.08
N ASN A 128 -3.50 9.29 -16.14
CA ASN A 128 -3.55 10.06 -17.40
C ASN A 128 -4.84 9.83 -18.17
N HIS A 129 -5.54 8.71 -17.99
CA HIS A 129 -6.87 8.48 -18.57
C HIS A 129 -7.99 9.22 -17.81
N ASP A 130 -7.79 9.55 -16.54
CA ASP A 130 -8.77 10.31 -15.76
C ASP A 130 -8.83 11.78 -16.21
N ARG A 131 -7.70 12.32 -16.68
CA ARG A 131 -7.54 13.71 -17.09
C ARG A 131 -6.57 13.82 -18.26
N CYS A 132 -7.03 13.89 -19.45
CA CYS A 132 -6.20 14.18 -20.61
C CYS A 132 -6.71 15.41 -21.37
N ILE A 133 -5.83 15.98 -22.20
CA ILE A 133 -6.21 17.07 -23.10
C ILE A 133 -7.33 16.60 -24.04
N GLY A 134 -8.33 17.45 -24.25
CA GLY A 134 -9.52 17.09 -25.06
C GLY A 134 -10.61 16.36 -24.30
N GLY A 135 -10.40 16.01 -23.03
CA GLY A 135 -11.45 15.56 -22.13
C GLY A 135 -12.27 16.75 -21.62
N TYR A 136 -13.57 16.52 -21.43
CA TYR A 136 -14.48 17.53 -20.88
C TYR A 136 -14.50 17.56 -19.36
N LEU A 137 -13.85 16.58 -18.72
CA LEU A 137 -13.82 16.43 -17.27
C LEU A 137 -12.63 17.19 -16.68
N THR A 138 -12.89 18.37 -16.14
CA THR A 138 -11.85 19.14 -15.46
C THR A 138 -11.50 18.52 -14.12
N THR A 139 -10.27 18.79 -13.62
CA THR A 139 -9.84 18.35 -12.29
C THR A 139 -10.84 18.75 -11.21
N GLN A 140 -11.37 19.98 -11.25
CA GLN A 140 -12.31 20.47 -10.25
C GLN A 140 -13.63 19.67 -10.28
N VAL A 141 -14.22 19.46 -11.47
CA VAL A 141 -15.45 18.68 -11.63
C VAL A 141 -15.24 17.24 -11.14
N TYR A 142 -14.12 16.62 -11.53
CA TYR A 142 -13.77 15.28 -11.06
C TYR A 142 -13.72 15.20 -9.52
N MET A 143 -12.98 16.12 -8.90
CA MET A 143 -12.85 16.17 -7.44
C MET A 143 -14.19 16.44 -6.73
N ASP A 144 -15.04 17.28 -7.31
CA ASP A 144 -16.35 17.58 -6.71
C ASP A 144 -17.29 16.37 -6.79
N MET A 145 -17.23 15.58 -7.87
CA MET A 145 -17.94 14.31 -7.97
C MET A 145 -17.41 13.28 -6.96
N LEU A 146 -16.09 13.17 -6.79
CA LEU A 146 -15.51 12.30 -5.75
C LEU A 146 -16.00 12.69 -4.35
N LYS A 147 -16.05 13.99 -4.03
CA LYS A 147 -16.56 14.48 -2.74
C LYS A 147 -18.03 14.15 -2.50
N GLN A 148 -18.84 14.19 -3.56
CA GLN A 148 -20.27 13.84 -3.48
C GLN A 148 -20.44 12.34 -3.18
N ALA A 149 -19.67 11.48 -3.82
CA ALA A 149 -19.74 10.03 -3.67
C ALA A 149 -19.00 9.50 -2.41
N ASN A 150 -18.05 10.26 -1.89
CA ASN A 150 -17.16 9.81 -0.80
C ASN A 150 -16.97 10.88 0.26
N LYS A 151 -17.66 10.74 1.38
CA LYS A 151 -17.55 11.67 2.54
C LYS A 151 -16.13 11.79 3.12
N ASN A 152 -15.26 10.83 2.89
CA ASN A 152 -13.86 10.85 3.34
C ASN A 152 -12.96 11.65 2.39
N TYR A 153 -13.40 11.93 1.15
CA TYR A 153 -12.63 12.69 0.17
C TYR A 153 -12.93 14.19 0.30
N THR A 154 -12.21 14.88 1.22
CA THR A 154 -12.44 16.30 1.54
C THR A 154 -11.38 17.24 0.97
N PHE A 155 -10.49 16.74 0.13
CA PHE A 155 -9.30 17.46 -0.34
C PHE A 155 -9.65 18.55 -1.38
N LYS A 156 -8.82 19.61 -1.39
CA LYS A 156 -9.02 20.77 -2.28
C LYS A 156 -8.10 20.78 -3.49
N LYS A 157 -7.11 19.90 -3.53
CA LYS A 157 -6.13 19.76 -4.62
C LYS A 157 -6.05 18.32 -5.06
N ALA A 158 -5.55 18.07 -6.26
CA ALA A 158 -5.30 16.74 -6.79
C ALA A 158 -4.17 16.02 -6.05
N TYR A 159 -3.30 16.75 -5.37
CA TYR A 159 -2.31 16.23 -4.44
C TYR A 159 -2.64 16.64 -3.01
N TYR A 160 -2.48 15.71 -2.07
CA TYR A 160 -2.91 15.88 -0.68
C TYR A 160 -2.20 14.92 0.27
N SER A 161 -2.36 15.14 1.57
CA SER A 161 -1.86 14.24 2.60
C SER A 161 -2.86 14.09 3.73
N PHE A 162 -2.80 12.96 4.43
CA PHE A 162 -3.58 12.69 5.64
C PHE A 162 -2.87 11.67 6.55
N GLU A 163 -3.33 11.59 7.79
CA GLU A 163 -2.88 10.61 8.77
C GLU A 163 -3.97 9.54 8.94
N PRO A 164 -3.81 8.35 8.32
CA PRO A 164 -4.80 7.28 8.45
C PRO A 164 -4.80 6.67 9.84
N LYS A 165 -3.64 6.67 10.49
CA LYS A 165 -3.38 6.12 11.81
C LYS A 165 -2.12 6.76 12.39
N LYS A 166 -2.01 6.86 13.70
CA LYS A 166 -0.84 7.41 14.39
C LYS A 166 0.47 6.75 13.92
N ASN A 167 1.48 7.55 13.64
CA ASN A 167 2.81 7.19 13.11
C ASN A 167 2.79 6.73 11.63
N TYR A 168 1.71 7.01 10.89
CA TYR A 168 1.63 6.77 9.46
C TYR A 168 1.15 8.04 8.75
N ARG A 169 1.84 8.42 7.69
CA ARG A 169 1.48 9.54 6.82
C ARG A 169 1.22 9.03 5.41
N VAL A 170 0.05 9.32 4.87
CA VAL A 170 -0.26 9.12 3.46
C VAL A 170 -0.04 10.44 2.73
N ILE A 171 0.68 10.39 1.61
CA ILE A 171 0.91 11.49 0.69
C ILE A 171 0.47 11.01 -0.70
N VAL A 172 -0.44 11.74 -1.33
CA VAL A 172 -0.88 11.46 -2.69
C VAL A 172 -0.34 12.57 -3.59
N LEU A 173 0.35 12.18 -4.68
CA LEU A 173 0.93 13.09 -5.65
C LEU A 173 0.10 13.10 -6.93
N ASP A 174 0.12 14.24 -7.60
CA ASP A 174 -0.45 14.44 -8.92
C ASP A 174 0.70 14.61 -9.92
N ASP A 175 0.98 13.56 -10.65
CA ASP A 175 2.08 13.49 -11.62
C ASP A 175 1.59 13.57 -13.07
N ILE A 176 0.31 13.95 -13.29
CA ILE A 176 -0.30 13.94 -14.61
C ILE A 176 -0.11 15.25 -15.34
N ILE A 177 0.39 15.17 -16.57
CA ILE A 177 0.50 16.30 -17.50
C ILE A 177 -0.84 16.48 -18.21
N THR A 178 -1.46 17.65 -18.04
CA THR A 178 -2.80 17.93 -18.59
C THR A 178 -2.82 18.96 -19.73
N ASP A 179 -1.68 19.61 -20.04
CA ASP A 179 -1.56 20.64 -21.07
C ASP A 179 -1.27 20.09 -22.47
N ARG A 180 -1.03 18.79 -22.60
CA ARG A 180 -0.72 18.10 -23.85
C ARG A 180 -1.09 16.63 -23.79
N LEU A 181 -1.25 16.01 -24.96
CA LEU A 181 -1.49 14.58 -25.07
C LEU A 181 -0.18 13.81 -24.81
N THR A 182 -0.08 13.16 -23.66
CA THR A 182 1.07 12.35 -23.27
C THR A 182 0.68 11.38 -22.16
N SER A 183 1.33 10.24 -22.13
CA SER A 183 1.27 9.30 -20.99
C SER A 183 2.49 9.46 -20.07
N ASN A 184 3.41 10.39 -20.34
CA ASN A 184 4.49 10.73 -19.42
C ASN A 184 3.95 11.54 -18.23
N GLY A 185 4.57 11.34 -17.06
CA GLY A 185 4.31 12.12 -15.85
C GLY A 185 5.34 13.24 -15.63
N TYR A 186 4.97 14.19 -14.79
CA TYR A 186 5.85 15.25 -14.29
C TYR A 186 5.30 15.84 -12.99
N ILE A 187 6.14 16.02 -12.00
CA ILE A 187 5.80 16.73 -10.75
C ILE A 187 6.45 18.12 -10.79
N ASP A 188 5.64 19.17 -10.75
CA ASP A 188 6.12 20.53 -10.82
C ASP A 188 6.84 21.02 -9.54
N GLU A 189 7.58 22.11 -9.63
CA GLU A 189 8.36 22.68 -8.53
C GLU A 189 7.48 23.09 -7.34
N THR A 190 6.24 23.50 -7.58
CA THR A 190 5.30 23.86 -6.51
C THR A 190 4.93 22.63 -5.68
N GLN A 191 4.64 21.53 -6.36
CA GLN A 191 4.31 20.27 -5.70
C GLN A 191 5.54 19.64 -5.06
N LEU A 192 6.75 19.75 -5.67
CA LEU A 192 8.00 19.29 -5.05
C LEU A 192 8.30 20.02 -3.73
N LYS A 193 8.10 21.34 -3.69
CA LYS A 193 8.22 22.11 -2.44
C LYS A 193 7.20 21.68 -1.40
N TRP A 194 5.96 21.44 -1.83
CA TRP A 194 4.92 20.93 -0.95
C TRP A 194 5.26 19.53 -0.43
N LEU A 195 5.70 18.60 -1.29
CA LEU A 195 6.16 17.26 -0.92
C LEU A 195 7.27 17.33 0.13
N LYS A 196 8.28 18.18 -0.11
CA LYS A 196 9.35 18.42 0.86
C LYS A 196 8.80 18.84 2.23
N ASN A 197 7.85 19.77 2.26
CA ASN A 197 7.23 20.21 3.51
C ASN A 197 6.44 19.10 4.22
N GLU A 198 5.75 18.24 3.47
CA GLU A 198 5.03 17.09 4.05
C GLU A 198 6.00 16.05 4.61
N LEU A 199 7.09 15.75 3.90
CA LEU A 199 8.14 14.85 4.38
C LEU A 199 8.86 15.42 5.61
N ASP A 200 9.12 16.74 5.66
CA ASP A 200 9.71 17.41 6.83
C ASP A 200 8.84 17.28 8.09
N LYS A 201 7.52 17.34 7.95
CA LYS A 201 6.56 17.15 9.05
C LYS A 201 6.47 15.69 9.51
N SER A 202 6.79 14.75 8.63
CA SER A 202 6.57 13.31 8.80
C SER A 202 7.84 12.51 9.06
N LYS A 203 8.93 13.16 9.51
CA LYS A 203 10.25 12.54 9.73
C LYS A 203 10.23 11.37 10.73
N ASN A 204 9.24 11.34 11.60
CA ASN A 204 9.08 10.30 12.62
C ASN A 204 8.00 9.26 12.25
N ASP A 205 7.33 9.43 11.10
CA ASP A 205 6.28 8.55 10.64
C ASP A 205 6.82 7.56 9.59
N THR A 206 6.13 6.44 9.40
CA THR A 206 6.23 5.68 8.16
C THR A 206 5.39 6.39 7.11
N VAL A 207 6.01 6.77 6.00
CA VAL A 207 5.36 7.52 4.93
C VAL A 207 4.94 6.59 3.79
N LEU A 208 3.71 6.74 3.33
CA LEU A 208 3.15 6.02 2.19
C LEU A 208 2.81 7.04 1.10
N ILE A 209 3.57 7.01 0.02
CA ILE A 209 3.38 7.90 -1.14
C ILE A 209 2.63 7.13 -2.22
N PHE A 210 1.56 7.71 -2.73
CA PHE A 210 0.77 7.17 -3.83
C PHE A 210 0.79 8.14 -5.00
N MET A 211 1.04 7.62 -6.18
CA MET A 211 1.05 8.35 -7.44
C MET A 211 0.76 7.37 -8.60
N HIS A 212 0.60 7.86 -9.81
CA HIS A 212 0.28 7.00 -10.93
C HIS A 212 1.51 6.53 -11.70
N VAL A 213 2.33 7.45 -12.23
CA VAL A 213 3.47 7.13 -13.08
C VAL A 213 4.69 6.71 -12.24
N PRO A 214 5.29 5.54 -12.48
CA PRO A 214 6.39 5.03 -11.68
C PRO A 214 7.65 5.90 -11.69
N ILE A 215 8.28 6.06 -10.52
CA ILE A 215 9.63 6.63 -10.36
C ILE A 215 10.67 5.64 -10.91
N ILE A 216 10.51 4.36 -10.56
CA ILE A 216 11.33 3.27 -11.10
C ILE A 216 10.46 2.46 -12.06
N GLU A 217 10.81 2.52 -13.34
CA GLU A 217 10.06 1.88 -14.41
C GLU A 217 10.15 0.34 -14.30
N PRO A 218 9.04 -0.40 -14.43
CA PRO A 218 9.07 -1.86 -14.54
C PRO A 218 9.87 -2.35 -15.75
N PHE A 219 9.78 -1.60 -16.84
CA PHE A 219 10.57 -1.77 -18.08
C PHE A 219 10.69 -0.42 -18.79
N ALA A 220 11.75 -0.24 -19.59
CA ALA A 220 12.01 1.02 -20.27
C ALA A 220 10.90 1.38 -21.27
N SER A 221 10.32 2.58 -21.12
CA SER A 221 9.35 3.12 -22.06
C SER A 221 9.51 4.64 -22.22
N PRO A 222 9.84 5.16 -23.40
CA PRO A 222 10.09 6.59 -23.60
C PRO A 222 8.82 7.44 -23.42
N ASN A 223 7.65 6.83 -23.55
CA ASN A 223 6.36 7.53 -23.57
C ASN A 223 5.51 7.34 -22.30
N HIS A 224 6.02 6.61 -21.29
CA HIS A 224 5.26 6.29 -20.06
C HIS A 224 6.04 6.62 -18.78
N LYS A 225 7.10 7.39 -18.85
CA LYS A 225 8.01 7.66 -17.73
C LYS A 225 7.70 8.95 -16.99
N LEU A 226 8.05 8.99 -15.72
CA LEU A 226 8.11 10.23 -14.96
C LEU A 226 9.33 11.05 -15.42
N LYS A 227 9.10 12.23 -16.05
CA LYS A 227 10.19 13.00 -16.70
C LYS A 227 11.26 13.49 -15.72
N ASN A 228 10.86 13.82 -14.50
CA ASN A 228 11.77 14.23 -13.44
C ASN A 228 11.93 13.20 -12.33
N ALA A 229 11.89 11.90 -12.67
CA ALA A 229 12.00 10.79 -11.73
C ALA A 229 13.22 10.91 -10.81
N THR A 230 14.40 11.24 -11.35
CA THR A 230 15.63 11.40 -10.56
C THR A 230 15.51 12.50 -9.50
N GLN A 231 14.86 13.61 -9.83
CA GLN A 231 14.67 14.71 -8.88
C GLN A 231 13.72 14.31 -7.74
N VAL A 232 12.61 13.64 -8.07
CA VAL A 232 11.62 13.13 -7.09
C VAL A 232 12.25 12.07 -6.21
N MET A 233 12.96 11.12 -6.80
CA MET A 233 13.66 10.05 -6.12
C MET A 233 14.70 10.59 -5.13
N SER A 234 15.56 11.52 -5.58
CA SER A 234 16.57 12.15 -4.73
C SER A 234 15.96 12.89 -3.53
N LEU A 235 14.80 13.55 -3.73
CA LEU A 235 14.08 14.22 -2.64
C LEU A 235 13.58 13.18 -1.63
N ILE A 236 12.91 12.12 -2.06
CA ILE A 236 12.35 11.08 -1.18
C ILE A 236 13.46 10.36 -0.41
N GLU A 237 14.53 9.94 -1.08
CA GLU A 237 15.66 9.21 -0.50
C GLU A 237 16.55 10.05 0.42
N SER A 238 16.40 11.38 0.40
CA SER A 238 17.10 12.24 1.36
C SER A 238 16.58 12.10 2.79
N TYR A 239 15.42 11.52 3.00
CA TYR A 239 14.83 11.25 4.31
C TYR A 239 15.24 9.85 4.82
N LYS A 240 15.28 9.67 6.15
CA LYS A 240 15.76 8.43 6.79
C LYS A 240 14.66 7.53 7.33
N ASN A 241 13.46 8.06 7.50
CA ASN A 241 12.32 7.28 7.94
C ASN A 241 11.86 6.30 6.83
N PRO A 242 11.19 5.21 7.19
CA PRO A 242 10.68 4.24 6.21
C PRO A 242 9.65 4.85 5.27
N ILE A 243 9.84 4.67 3.97
CA ILE A 243 8.93 5.19 2.93
C ILE A 243 8.54 4.06 1.98
N GLY A 244 7.23 3.94 1.69
CA GLY A 244 6.70 3.11 0.62
C GLY A 244 6.13 4.00 -0.48
N VAL A 245 6.48 3.75 -1.75
CA VAL A 245 5.97 4.47 -2.93
C VAL A 245 5.18 3.49 -3.79
N PHE A 246 3.87 3.73 -3.95
CA PHE A 246 2.93 2.83 -4.60
C PHE A 246 2.39 3.46 -5.88
N GLN A 247 2.52 2.75 -7.01
CA GLN A 247 2.39 3.29 -8.36
C GLN A 247 1.69 2.31 -9.31
N GLY A 248 1.15 2.78 -10.45
CA GLY A 248 0.43 2.00 -11.45
C GLY A 248 0.98 2.18 -12.87
N HIS A 249 0.10 2.56 -13.82
CA HIS A 249 0.39 3.06 -15.17
C HIS A 249 0.98 2.06 -16.18
N TYR A 250 2.00 1.31 -15.79
CA TYR A 250 2.67 0.34 -16.68
C TYR A 250 1.89 -0.95 -16.86
N HIS A 251 0.81 -1.14 -16.11
CA HIS A 251 0.06 -2.39 -16.03
C HIS A 251 0.96 -3.59 -15.68
N ALA A 252 2.12 -3.33 -15.09
CA ALA A 252 3.15 -4.31 -14.79
C ALA A 252 3.54 -4.23 -13.32
N THR A 253 3.99 -5.35 -12.77
CA THR A 253 4.38 -5.43 -11.39
C THR A 253 5.91 -5.43 -11.25
N LYS A 254 6.40 -4.59 -10.34
CA LYS A 254 7.81 -4.51 -9.97
C LYS A 254 7.94 -3.99 -8.55
N VAL A 255 8.81 -4.62 -7.76
CA VAL A 255 9.15 -4.14 -6.42
C VAL A 255 10.65 -3.95 -6.34
N VAL A 256 11.07 -2.75 -5.94
CA VAL A 256 12.47 -2.39 -5.76
C VAL A 256 12.63 -1.74 -4.40
N GLN A 257 13.51 -2.27 -3.57
CA GLN A 257 13.92 -1.62 -2.34
C GLN A 257 15.26 -0.93 -2.57
N HIS A 258 15.32 0.36 -2.28
CA HIS A 258 16.53 1.16 -2.31
C HIS A 258 16.66 1.88 -0.97
N ASP A 259 17.67 1.48 -0.18
CA ASP A 259 17.86 1.92 1.21
C ASP A 259 16.58 1.83 2.06
N ASN A 260 16.06 2.97 2.50
CA ASN A 260 14.85 3.09 3.33
C ASN A 260 13.56 3.33 2.53
N VAL A 261 13.61 3.17 1.21
CA VAL A 261 12.44 3.37 0.33
C VAL A 261 12.09 2.08 -0.40
N LEU A 262 10.81 1.71 -0.36
CA LEU A 262 10.25 0.60 -1.11
C LEU A 262 9.40 1.16 -2.27
N TYR A 263 9.82 0.93 -3.50
CA TYR A 263 9.08 1.30 -4.72
C TYR A 263 8.27 0.10 -5.21
N VAL A 264 6.96 0.29 -5.38
CA VAL A 264 6.00 -0.76 -5.73
C VAL A 264 5.19 -0.30 -6.93
N ALA A 265 5.48 -0.86 -8.11
CA ALA A 265 4.58 -0.80 -9.25
C ALA A 265 3.56 -1.93 -9.13
N THR A 266 2.28 -1.59 -9.24
CA THR A 266 1.15 -2.52 -9.08
C THR A 266 0.55 -2.83 -10.44
N PRO A 267 0.11 -4.08 -10.69
CA PRO A 267 -0.51 -4.46 -11.93
C PRO A 267 -1.86 -3.77 -12.13
N ALA A 268 -2.32 -3.72 -13.36
CA ALA A 268 -3.63 -3.20 -13.70
C ALA A 268 -4.75 -4.20 -13.37
N LEU A 269 -5.89 -3.66 -12.95
CA LEU A 269 -7.09 -4.48 -12.80
C LEU A 269 -7.63 -4.93 -14.17
N VAL A 270 -7.56 -4.05 -15.17
CA VAL A 270 -8.13 -4.27 -16.52
C VAL A 270 -7.26 -5.11 -17.45
N SER A 271 -5.98 -5.27 -17.15
CA SER A 271 -5.02 -6.01 -18.00
C SER A 271 -4.48 -7.24 -17.28
N TYR A 272 -3.92 -8.20 -18.05
CA TYR A 272 -3.23 -9.33 -17.44
C TYR A 272 -2.13 -8.80 -16.48
N PRO A 273 -2.07 -9.30 -15.24
CA PRO A 273 -2.75 -10.49 -14.68
C PRO A 273 -4.12 -10.23 -14.02
N ASN A 274 -4.72 -9.05 -14.15
CA ASN A 274 -6.01 -8.69 -13.55
C ASN A 274 -5.98 -8.85 -12.02
N ALA A 275 -5.10 -8.11 -11.39
CA ALA A 275 -4.79 -8.25 -9.97
C ALA A 275 -4.66 -6.90 -9.26
N PHE A 276 -4.75 -6.93 -7.95
CA PHE A 276 -4.52 -5.82 -7.04
C PHE A 276 -3.70 -6.28 -5.82
N ARG A 277 -3.39 -5.39 -4.89
CA ARG A 277 -2.60 -5.73 -3.70
C ARG A 277 -3.34 -5.45 -2.40
N ILE A 278 -3.10 -6.30 -1.41
CA ILE A 278 -3.28 -6.00 0.00
C ILE A 278 -1.90 -5.78 0.59
N VAL A 279 -1.74 -4.68 1.31
CA VAL A 279 -0.47 -4.31 1.94
C VAL A 279 -0.68 -4.15 3.44
N ASN A 280 0.13 -4.85 4.23
CA ASN A 280 0.18 -4.65 5.66
C ASN A 280 1.53 -4.02 6.01
N VAL A 281 1.50 -2.87 6.69
CA VAL A 281 2.70 -2.14 7.11
C VAL A 281 2.77 -2.15 8.62
N THR A 282 3.78 -2.81 9.18
CA THR A 282 3.93 -2.95 10.62
C THR A 282 5.17 -2.20 11.11
N ASN A 283 4.96 -1.24 12.00
CA ASN A 283 6.01 -0.50 12.68
C ASN A 283 6.46 -1.24 13.94
N TYR A 284 7.70 -1.71 13.95
CA TYR A 284 8.42 -2.16 15.14
C TYR A 284 9.34 -1.05 15.65
N LYS A 285 9.99 -1.28 16.78
CA LYS A 285 10.91 -0.33 17.39
C LYS A 285 12.11 0.00 16.50
N ASP A 286 12.67 -1.01 15.85
CA ASP A 286 13.94 -0.98 15.09
C ASP A 286 13.77 -1.11 13.59
N LYS A 287 12.56 -1.42 13.12
CA LYS A 287 12.26 -1.62 11.71
C LYS A 287 10.79 -1.35 11.37
N THR A 288 10.55 -1.16 10.09
CA THR A 288 9.21 -1.22 9.49
C THR A 288 9.16 -2.38 8.49
N VAL A 289 8.10 -3.16 8.55
CA VAL A 289 7.88 -4.32 7.67
C VAL A 289 6.70 -4.03 6.75
N PHE A 290 6.93 -4.19 5.46
CA PHE A 290 5.91 -4.13 4.41
C PHE A 290 5.63 -5.55 3.93
N ASP A 291 4.43 -6.07 4.20
CA ASP A 291 3.97 -7.35 3.66
C ASP A 291 3.05 -7.07 2.47
N LEU A 292 3.51 -7.41 1.28
CA LEU A 292 2.77 -7.29 0.04
C LEU A 292 2.09 -8.61 -0.28
N LYS A 293 0.77 -8.60 -0.43
CA LYS A 293 -0.02 -9.76 -0.86
C LYS A 293 -0.64 -9.48 -2.21
N TRP A 294 -0.36 -10.35 -3.17
CA TRP A 294 -0.99 -10.37 -4.47
C TRP A 294 -2.40 -10.96 -4.37
N VAL A 295 -3.36 -10.32 -5.03
CA VAL A 295 -4.74 -10.80 -5.12
C VAL A 295 -5.21 -10.70 -6.56
N GLU A 296 -5.48 -11.84 -7.17
CA GLU A 296 -6.06 -11.89 -8.51
C GLU A 296 -7.58 -11.78 -8.44
N THR A 297 -8.20 -11.22 -9.47
CA THR A 297 -9.64 -11.30 -9.64
C THR A 297 -10.08 -12.77 -9.76
N ARG A 298 -11.32 -13.06 -9.39
CA ARG A 298 -11.93 -14.40 -9.52
C ARG A 298 -12.41 -14.68 -10.94
N GLU A 299 -12.33 -13.69 -11.82
CA GLU A 299 -12.76 -13.73 -13.20
C GLU A 299 -11.80 -14.53 -14.11
N LYS A 300 -11.70 -15.83 -13.85
CA LYS A 300 -10.70 -16.71 -14.50
C LYS A 300 -10.82 -16.79 -16.02
N THR A 301 -12.02 -16.61 -16.57
CA THR A 301 -12.23 -16.57 -18.02
C THR A 301 -11.60 -15.30 -18.62
N VAL A 302 -11.80 -14.16 -17.97
CA VAL A 302 -11.21 -12.87 -18.37
C VAL A 302 -9.68 -12.93 -18.28
N GLN A 303 -9.15 -13.48 -17.18
CA GLN A 303 -7.70 -13.65 -17.00
C GLN A 303 -7.07 -14.52 -18.08
N LYS A 304 -7.71 -15.65 -18.43
CA LYS A 304 -7.23 -16.52 -19.52
C LYS A 304 -7.21 -15.79 -20.84
N MET A 305 -8.26 -15.03 -21.16
CA MET A 305 -8.34 -14.23 -22.37
C MET A 305 -7.27 -13.14 -22.38
N ALA A 306 -7.14 -12.38 -21.29
CA ALA A 306 -6.11 -11.35 -21.14
C ALA A 306 -4.70 -11.93 -21.32
N LYS A 307 -4.42 -13.10 -20.72
CA LYS A 307 -3.14 -13.79 -20.84
C LYS A 307 -2.82 -14.21 -22.28
N LEU A 308 -3.82 -14.66 -23.04
CA LEU A 308 -3.63 -15.08 -24.44
C LEU A 308 -3.33 -13.88 -25.35
N LEU A 309 -3.86 -12.71 -25.03
CA LEU A 309 -3.69 -11.50 -25.85
C LEU A 309 -2.38 -10.76 -25.57
N VAL A 310 -1.74 -11.01 -24.42
CA VAL A 310 -0.49 -10.36 -24.02
C VAL A 310 0.70 -11.22 -24.44
N PHE A 311 1.52 -10.72 -25.39
CA PHE A 311 2.69 -11.45 -25.91
C PHE A 311 3.80 -11.71 -24.88
N SER A 312 3.86 -10.96 -23.79
CA SER A 312 4.90 -11.04 -22.76
C SER A 312 4.31 -11.06 -21.35
N GLY A 313 3.38 -11.98 -21.09
CA GLY A 313 2.68 -12.06 -19.80
C GLY A 313 3.60 -12.05 -18.59
N ALA A 314 4.81 -12.63 -18.69
CA ALA A 314 5.80 -12.62 -17.62
C ALA A 314 6.29 -11.20 -17.24
N VAL A 315 6.40 -10.30 -18.23
CA VAL A 315 6.83 -8.89 -17.98
C VAL A 315 5.80 -8.15 -17.14
N TYR A 316 4.51 -8.39 -17.41
CA TYR A 316 3.42 -7.74 -16.66
C TYR A 316 3.17 -8.37 -15.29
N ALA A 317 3.31 -9.69 -15.19
CA ALA A 317 3.16 -10.40 -13.93
C ALA A 317 4.37 -10.21 -12.98
N GLY A 318 5.53 -9.85 -13.51
CA GLY A 318 6.77 -9.74 -12.73
C GLY A 318 7.27 -11.07 -12.17
N GLU A 319 8.28 -11.02 -11.34
CA GLU A 319 8.80 -12.19 -10.63
C GLU A 319 7.94 -12.51 -9.39
N PRO A 320 7.99 -13.73 -8.84
CA PRO A 320 7.23 -14.09 -7.62
C PRO A 320 7.45 -13.13 -6.44
N LYS A 321 8.67 -12.62 -6.27
CA LYS A 321 8.98 -11.61 -5.24
C LYS A 321 8.30 -10.27 -5.50
N ASP A 322 8.09 -9.90 -6.77
CA ASP A 322 7.38 -8.67 -7.13
C ASP A 322 5.87 -8.80 -6.89
N GLN A 323 5.32 -10.03 -6.88
CA GLN A 323 3.91 -10.32 -6.65
C GLN A 323 3.56 -10.29 -5.17
N SER A 324 4.22 -11.12 -4.37
CA SER A 324 4.05 -11.17 -2.91
C SER A 324 5.40 -11.27 -2.24
N GLY A 325 5.59 -10.55 -1.14
CA GLY A 325 6.85 -10.57 -0.41
C GLY A 325 6.80 -9.71 0.83
N THR A 326 7.75 -9.97 1.72
CA THR A 326 7.98 -9.21 2.95
C THR A 326 9.26 -8.41 2.79
N TYR A 327 9.19 -7.12 3.00
CA TYR A 327 10.30 -6.17 2.86
C TYR A 327 10.52 -5.46 4.19
N GLU A 328 11.76 -5.46 4.68
CA GLU A 328 12.13 -4.85 5.95
C GLU A 328 12.98 -3.61 5.72
N ILE A 329 12.58 -2.50 6.33
CA ILE A 329 13.35 -1.25 6.36
C ILE A 329 13.77 -0.98 7.80
N LYS A 330 15.07 -0.94 8.05
CA LYS A 330 15.64 -0.57 9.36
C LYS A 330 15.40 0.91 9.65
N LYS A 331 15.17 1.24 10.92
CA LYS A 331 15.01 2.62 11.41
C LYS A 331 16.31 3.18 11.95
#